data_5e9a2f4a0c1c6f51c42fd08f9d79226e
#
_entry.id   5e9a2f4a0c1c6f51c42fd08f9d79226e
#
_cell.length_a   1.000
_cell.length_b   1.000
_cell.length_c   1.000
_cell.angle_alpha   90.00
_cell.angle_beta   90.00
_cell.angle_gamma   90.00
#
_symmetry.space_group_name_H-M   'P 1'
#
loop_
_entity.id
_entity.type
_entity.pdbx_description
1 polymer ?
#
loop_
_entity_poly.entity_id
_entity_poly.type
_entity_poly.pdbx_seq_one_letter_code
_entity_poly.pdbx_strand_id
1 'polypeptide(L)'
;MTARFTFDLQATDGAARTGVISTPRGEIRTPAFMPVGTAATVKAMLPENVRATGADILLGNTYHLMLRPTAERISRLGGLHRFMNWDRPILTDSGGFQVMSLAELRKLTEQGVRFKSHIDGSTHDLTPERSMEIQRLLGSDIVMCFDECPALPADRTRIAESMQLSMRWAARSREAFGDRPGHALFGIQQGGLERDFREESAAALTEIGFDGYAIGGLAVGEGQAAMFGVLDHAPAMLPADKPRYLMGVGKPDDIVGAVVRGVDMFDCVLPSRSGRTGQAFTRHGQVNLKNARHQDDPRPLDEACSCPACRSYSRAYLHHVFKAGEIISAMLLTWHNLHYYQELMQGLREAVAAGRLAEFQAGFHAARAEGDIPPL
;
A
#
# COMPACT_ATOMS: atom_id res chain seq x y z
N MET A 1 -0.69 -14.50 27.59
CA MET A 1 -1.00 -13.07 27.33
C MET A 1 -1.27 -12.95 25.86
N THR A 2 -2.47 -12.53 25.44
CA THR A 2 -2.76 -12.25 24.03
C THR A 2 -1.87 -11.08 23.60
N ALA A 3 -1.01 -11.29 22.59
CA ALA A 3 -0.17 -10.23 22.06
C ALA A 3 -1.07 -9.07 21.62
N ARG A 4 -0.78 -7.86 22.12
CA ARG A 4 -1.50 -6.64 21.74
C ARG A 4 -0.86 -6.02 20.51
N PHE A 5 -1.64 -5.31 19.72
CA PHE A 5 -1.10 -4.42 18.69
C PHE A 5 -0.34 -3.28 19.38
N THR A 6 0.94 -3.11 19.05
CA THR A 6 1.78 -2.00 19.58
C THR A 6 2.68 -1.46 18.47
N PHE A 7 3.04 -0.20 18.59
CA PHE A 7 4.07 0.43 17.76
C PHE A 7 5.21 0.92 18.64
N ASP A 8 6.41 0.40 18.39
CA ASP A 8 7.65 0.79 19.05
C ASP A 8 8.51 1.62 18.09
N LEU A 9 8.60 2.92 18.36
CA LEU A 9 9.43 3.85 17.59
C LEU A 9 10.88 3.71 18.07
N GLN A 10 11.77 3.20 17.22
CA GLN A 10 13.15 2.86 17.57
C GLN A 10 14.16 3.98 17.31
N ALA A 11 14.01 4.70 16.17
CA ALA A 11 14.89 5.83 15.85
C ALA A 11 14.20 6.83 14.93
N THR A 12 14.76 8.03 14.86
CA THR A 12 14.34 9.13 13.97
C THR A 12 15.55 9.79 13.33
N ASP A 13 15.37 10.30 12.09
CA ASP A 13 16.33 11.15 11.40
C ASP A 13 15.53 12.28 10.71
N GLY A 14 15.59 13.50 11.29
CA GLY A 14 14.66 14.57 10.95
C GLY A 14 13.21 14.18 11.25
N ALA A 15 12.32 14.25 10.25
CA ALA A 15 10.95 13.79 10.37
C ALA A 15 10.79 12.28 10.11
N ALA A 16 11.75 11.64 9.47
CA ALA A 16 11.72 10.22 9.15
C ALA A 16 11.84 9.36 10.43
N ARG A 17 11.21 8.20 10.38
CA ARG A 17 11.08 7.31 11.53
C ARG A 17 11.36 5.86 11.14
N THR A 18 11.94 5.08 12.04
CA THR A 18 11.99 3.62 11.94
C THR A 18 11.53 3.00 13.25
N GLY A 19 10.80 1.90 13.15
CA GLY A 19 10.22 1.23 14.31
C GLY A 19 9.66 -0.15 13.97
N VAL A 20 8.94 -0.74 14.91
CA VAL A 20 8.32 -2.07 14.76
C VAL A 20 6.87 -2.01 15.23
N ILE A 21 5.98 -2.48 14.38
CA ILE A 21 4.60 -2.78 14.75
C ILE A 21 4.54 -4.25 15.14
N SER A 22 4.16 -4.55 16.38
CA SER A 22 3.96 -5.92 16.85
C SER A 22 2.50 -6.32 16.73
N THR A 23 2.26 -7.50 16.17
CA THR A 23 0.93 -8.11 16.04
C THR A 23 0.97 -9.57 16.51
N PRO A 24 -0.17 -10.21 16.78
CA PRO A 24 -0.21 -11.66 17.08
C PRO A 24 0.37 -12.55 15.98
N ARG A 25 0.48 -12.04 14.74
CA ARG A 25 1.00 -12.78 13.58
C ARG A 25 2.42 -12.42 13.19
N GLY A 26 3.11 -11.63 13.99
CA GLY A 26 4.48 -11.23 13.76
C GLY A 26 4.67 -9.73 13.72
N GLU A 27 5.90 -9.35 13.47
CA GLU A 27 6.36 -7.97 13.46
C GLU A 27 6.34 -7.38 12.05
N ILE A 28 6.07 -6.08 11.98
CA ILE A 28 6.17 -5.27 10.75
C ILE A 28 7.21 -4.20 11.00
N ARG A 29 8.33 -4.30 10.33
CA ARG A 29 9.42 -3.31 10.41
C ARG A 29 9.08 -2.10 9.55
N THR A 30 9.12 -0.92 10.12
CA THR A 30 8.81 0.34 9.41
C THR A 30 10.08 1.16 9.15
N PRO A 31 10.18 1.87 8.03
CA PRO A 31 9.22 1.94 6.91
C PRO A 31 8.93 0.58 6.27
N ALA A 32 7.67 0.34 5.90
CA ALA A 32 7.20 -0.93 5.33
C ALA A 32 6.46 -0.71 4.00
N PHE A 33 6.71 -1.58 3.03
CA PHE A 33 5.93 -1.65 1.79
C PHE A 33 5.08 -2.92 1.77
N MET A 34 3.78 -2.79 1.56
CA MET A 34 2.80 -3.87 1.51
C MET A 34 2.52 -4.27 0.07
N PRO A 35 2.96 -5.47 -0.38
CA PRO A 35 2.49 -6.02 -1.64
C PRO A 35 0.97 -6.18 -1.66
N VAL A 36 0.32 -5.83 -2.79
CA VAL A 36 -1.14 -5.85 -2.89
C VAL A 36 -1.63 -7.21 -3.37
N GLY A 37 -2.39 -7.88 -2.50
CA GLY A 37 -3.05 -9.17 -2.74
C GLY A 37 -4.55 -9.00 -3.04
N THR A 38 -4.92 -8.36 -4.14
CA THR A 38 -6.28 -7.91 -4.47
C THR A 38 -7.37 -8.98 -4.31
N ALA A 39 -7.14 -10.17 -4.84
CA ALA A 39 -8.11 -11.27 -4.82
C ALA A 39 -7.54 -12.48 -4.06
N ALA A 40 -7.07 -12.25 -2.83
CA ALA A 40 -6.36 -13.22 -2.01
C ALA A 40 -5.07 -13.75 -2.68
N THR A 41 -4.43 -12.95 -3.50
CA THR A 41 -3.14 -13.29 -4.13
C THR A 41 -2.40 -12.05 -4.58
N VAL A 42 -1.10 -12.01 -4.37
CA VAL A 42 -0.20 -11.10 -5.09
C VAL A 42 -0.04 -11.65 -6.49
N LYS A 43 -0.50 -10.90 -7.50
CA LYS A 43 -0.56 -11.40 -8.88
C LYS A 43 0.79 -11.89 -9.38
N ALA A 44 0.80 -13.07 -10.01
CA ALA A 44 1.97 -13.76 -10.55
C ALA A 44 3.01 -14.21 -9.50
N MET A 45 2.64 -14.32 -8.22
CA MET A 45 3.53 -14.77 -7.15
C MET A 45 2.86 -15.83 -6.29
N LEU A 46 3.62 -16.85 -5.90
CA LEU A 46 3.25 -17.74 -4.82
C LEU A 46 3.45 -17.03 -3.47
N PRO A 47 2.66 -17.30 -2.43
CA PRO A 47 2.81 -16.67 -1.11
C PRO A 47 4.21 -16.84 -0.51
N GLU A 48 4.82 -18.02 -0.63
CA GLU A 48 6.18 -18.30 -0.20
C GLU A 48 7.22 -17.44 -0.93
N ASN A 49 7.01 -17.13 -2.21
CA ASN A 49 7.89 -16.26 -2.98
C ASN A 49 7.76 -14.79 -2.53
N VAL A 50 6.53 -14.36 -2.20
CA VAL A 50 6.30 -13.03 -1.61
C VAL A 50 6.99 -12.94 -0.26
N ARG A 51 6.88 -13.97 0.58
CA ARG A 51 7.60 -14.05 1.86
C ARG A 51 9.11 -13.97 1.68
N ALA A 52 9.65 -14.65 0.67
CA ALA A 52 11.07 -14.66 0.35
C ALA A 52 11.60 -13.29 -0.15
N THR A 53 10.76 -12.35 -0.55
CA THR A 53 11.18 -10.97 -0.83
C THR A 53 11.51 -10.18 0.43
N GLY A 54 11.11 -10.66 1.61
CA GLY A 54 11.25 -9.94 2.88
C GLY A 54 10.02 -9.12 3.30
N ALA A 55 8.88 -9.28 2.61
CA ALA A 55 7.64 -8.60 2.99
C ALA A 55 7.12 -9.10 4.34
N ASP A 56 6.88 -8.19 5.27
CA ASP A 56 6.38 -8.50 6.61
C ASP A 56 4.84 -8.53 6.65
N ILE A 57 4.18 -7.86 5.72
CA ILE A 57 2.73 -7.66 5.66
C ILE A 57 2.25 -7.62 4.21
N LEU A 58 0.99 -8.01 3.98
CA LEU A 58 0.26 -7.86 2.71
C LEU A 58 -0.94 -6.93 2.86
N LEU A 59 -1.40 -6.37 1.75
CA LEU A 59 -2.70 -5.69 1.67
C LEU A 59 -3.71 -6.54 0.89
N GLY A 60 -4.89 -6.75 1.46
CA GLY A 60 -6.07 -7.33 0.81
C GLY A 60 -7.12 -6.28 0.50
N ASN A 61 -7.85 -6.42 -0.62
CA ASN A 61 -8.88 -5.44 -0.99
C ASN A 61 -10.28 -5.94 -0.62
N THR A 62 -10.90 -5.28 0.32
CA THR A 62 -12.24 -5.58 0.86
C THR A 62 -13.30 -5.62 -0.23
N TYR A 63 -13.34 -4.63 -1.12
CA TYR A 63 -14.30 -4.59 -2.24
C TYR A 63 -14.24 -5.83 -3.13
N HIS A 64 -13.05 -6.25 -3.54
CA HIS A 64 -12.90 -7.42 -4.40
C HIS A 64 -13.27 -8.70 -3.67
N LEU A 65 -12.84 -8.87 -2.42
CA LEU A 65 -13.06 -10.07 -1.64
C LEU A 65 -14.53 -10.23 -1.18
N MET A 66 -15.25 -9.12 -0.94
CA MET A 66 -16.69 -9.18 -0.64
C MET A 66 -17.52 -9.63 -1.84
N LEU A 67 -17.13 -9.25 -3.05
CA LEU A 67 -17.82 -9.63 -4.27
C LEU A 67 -17.47 -11.07 -4.69
N ARG A 68 -16.20 -11.44 -4.62
CA ARG A 68 -15.71 -12.77 -5.00
C ARG A 68 -14.46 -13.14 -4.22
N PRO A 69 -14.43 -14.25 -3.47
CA PRO A 69 -15.47 -15.30 -3.39
C PRO A 69 -16.57 -15.05 -2.36
N THR A 70 -16.64 -13.92 -1.73
CA THR A 70 -17.39 -13.37 -0.60
C THR A 70 -16.68 -13.53 0.74
N ALA A 71 -16.83 -12.54 1.62
CA ALA A 71 -16.19 -12.55 2.94
C ALA A 71 -16.69 -13.69 3.82
N GLU A 72 -17.99 -14.01 3.72
CA GLU A 72 -18.62 -15.12 4.44
C GLU A 72 -18.05 -16.48 4.05
N ARG A 73 -17.73 -16.68 2.76
CA ARG A 73 -17.07 -17.91 2.28
C ARG A 73 -15.65 -18.00 2.80
N ILE A 74 -14.88 -16.91 2.73
CA ILE A 74 -13.51 -16.88 3.27
C ILE A 74 -13.52 -17.16 4.76
N SER A 75 -14.45 -16.57 5.52
CA SER A 75 -14.63 -16.83 6.96
C SER A 75 -14.87 -18.31 7.27
N ARG A 76 -15.82 -18.98 6.55
CA ARG A 76 -16.09 -20.42 6.72
C ARG A 76 -14.88 -21.30 6.38
N LEU A 77 -13.97 -20.81 5.52
CA LEU A 77 -12.75 -21.54 5.14
C LEU A 77 -11.56 -21.23 6.06
N GLY A 78 -11.77 -20.49 7.15
CA GLY A 78 -10.78 -20.25 8.19
C GLY A 78 -10.06 -18.88 8.07
N GLY A 79 -10.67 -17.93 7.37
CA GLY A 79 -10.17 -16.57 7.19
C GLY A 79 -9.16 -16.43 6.04
N LEU A 80 -8.79 -15.17 5.76
CA LEU A 80 -7.98 -14.84 4.59
C LEU A 80 -6.58 -15.45 4.65
N HIS A 81 -5.95 -15.49 5.82
CA HIS A 81 -4.63 -16.08 6.01
C HIS A 81 -4.58 -17.55 5.57
N ARG A 82 -5.51 -18.36 6.06
CA ARG A 82 -5.60 -19.77 5.68
C ARG A 82 -5.99 -19.93 4.22
N PHE A 83 -6.92 -19.11 3.74
CA PHE A 83 -7.43 -19.17 2.37
C PHE A 83 -6.34 -18.92 1.33
N MET A 84 -5.42 -17.98 1.59
CA MET A 84 -4.33 -17.62 0.67
C MET A 84 -2.95 -18.19 1.06
N ASN A 85 -2.88 -19.03 2.11
CA ASN A 85 -1.61 -19.60 2.61
C ASN A 85 -0.58 -18.53 3.01
N TRP A 86 -1.03 -17.50 3.75
CA TRP A 86 -0.18 -16.42 4.25
C TRP A 86 -0.26 -16.37 5.77
N ASP A 87 0.86 -16.52 6.48
CA ASP A 87 0.95 -16.64 7.94
C ASP A 87 1.37 -15.35 8.67
N ARG A 88 1.69 -14.30 7.92
CA ARG A 88 2.10 -12.98 8.44
C ARG A 88 0.93 -12.00 8.46
N PRO A 89 1.09 -10.78 9.04
CA PRO A 89 0.04 -9.78 9.08
C PRO A 89 -0.60 -9.48 7.72
N ILE A 90 -1.89 -9.16 7.75
CA ILE A 90 -2.66 -8.67 6.62
C ILE A 90 -3.37 -7.38 7.04
N LEU A 91 -3.20 -6.32 6.24
CA LEU A 91 -4.05 -5.15 6.27
C LEU A 91 -5.13 -5.28 5.19
N THR A 92 -6.38 -4.96 5.50
CA THR A 92 -7.42 -4.78 4.48
C THR A 92 -7.85 -3.34 4.39
N ASP A 93 -8.01 -2.84 3.15
CA ASP A 93 -8.61 -1.53 2.91
C ASP A 93 -10.10 -1.50 3.31
N SER A 94 -10.70 -0.31 3.32
CA SER A 94 -12.12 -0.14 3.65
C SER A 94 -13.08 -0.60 2.56
N GLY A 95 -12.60 -0.70 1.31
CA GLY A 95 -13.41 -0.88 0.10
C GLY A 95 -13.97 0.43 -0.48
N GLY A 96 -13.88 1.54 0.24
CA GLY A 96 -14.46 2.83 -0.17
C GLY A 96 -13.90 3.34 -1.50
N PHE A 97 -12.57 3.40 -1.65
CA PHE A 97 -11.93 3.87 -2.87
C PHE A 97 -12.32 3.03 -4.11
N GLN A 98 -12.38 1.70 -3.99
CA GLN A 98 -12.71 0.82 -5.12
C GLN A 98 -14.17 0.97 -5.54
N VAL A 99 -15.11 1.16 -4.60
CA VAL A 99 -16.50 1.49 -4.92
C VAL A 99 -16.57 2.82 -5.68
N MET A 100 -15.79 3.82 -5.24
CA MET A 100 -15.78 5.13 -5.90
C MET A 100 -15.11 5.10 -7.27
N SER A 101 -14.11 4.25 -7.50
CA SER A 101 -13.34 4.19 -8.75
C SER A 101 -13.85 3.17 -9.77
N LEU A 102 -14.49 2.06 -9.33
CA LEU A 102 -14.83 0.92 -10.20
C LEU A 102 -16.34 0.75 -10.42
N ALA A 103 -17.19 1.26 -9.51
CA ALA A 103 -18.63 1.11 -9.66
C ALA A 103 -19.21 2.23 -10.53
N GLU A 104 -19.67 1.89 -11.74
CA GLU A 104 -20.28 2.84 -12.69
C GLU A 104 -21.58 3.42 -12.15
N LEU A 105 -22.41 2.58 -11.48
CA LEU A 105 -23.68 2.98 -10.88
C LEU A 105 -23.57 2.92 -9.36
N ARG A 106 -23.38 4.08 -8.75
CA ARG A 106 -23.29 4.23 -7.30
C ARG A 106 -24.13 5.40 -6.80
N LYS A 107 -24.65 5.26 -5.60
CA LYS A 107 -25.34 6.31 -4.87
C LYS A 107 -24.70 6.48 -3.50
N LEU A 108 -24.09 7.65 -3.29
CA LEU A 108 -23.52 8.07 -2.01
C LEU A 108 -24.62 8.66 -1.14
N THR A 109 -24.66 8.29 0.13
CA THR A 109 -25.57 8.83 1.16
C THR A 109 -24.83 8.93 2.49
N GLU A 110 -25.43 9.56 3.50
CA GLU A 110 -24.91 9.59 4.87
C GLU A 110 -24.72 8.17 5.45
N GLN A 111 -25.56 7.22 5.07
CA GLN A 111 -25.52 5.84 5.58
C GLN A 111 -24.36 5.04 4.99
N GLY A 112 -23.97 5.32 3.75
CA GLY A 112 -22.95 4.57 3.02
C GLY A 112 -23.12 4.69 1.52
N VAL A 113 -22.63 3.71 0.78
CA VAL A 113 -22.66 3.66 -0.68
C VAL A 113 -23.44 2.46 -1.17
N ARG A 114 -24.49 2.72 -1.97
CA ARG A 114 -25.17 1.68 -2.74
C ARG A 114 -24.59 1.63 -4.13
N PHE A 115 -24.21 0.44 -4.60
CA PHE A 115 -23.58 0.27 -5.91
C PHE A 115 -23.95 -1.05 -6.58
N LYS A 116 -23.70 -1.13 -7.90
CA LYS A 116 -23.79 -2.38 -8.66
C LYS A 116 -22.43 -3.01 -8.83
N SER A 117 -22.36 -4.32 -8.59
CA SER A 117 -21.18 -5.12 -8.83
C SER A 117 -20.78 -5.11 -10.32
N HIS A 118 -19.51 -4.84 -10.59
CA HIS A 118 -18.94 -4.92 -11.95
C HIS A 118 -18.78 -6.38 -12.43
N ILE A 119 -18.99 -7.36 -11.55
CA ILE A 119 -18.83 -8.79 -11.87
C ILE A 119 -20.11 -9.38 -12.46
N ASP A 120 -21.26 -9.07 -11.84
CA ASP A 120 -22.54 -9.74 -12.11
C ASP A 120 -23.76 -8.78 -12.07
N GLY A 121 -23.53 -7.47 -11.85
CA GLY A 121 -24.57 -6.46 -11.78
C GLY A 121 -25.42 -6.49 -10.52
N SER A 122 -25.16 -7.37 -9.55
CA SER A 122 -25.88 -7.42 -8.27
C SER A 122 -25.72 -6.11 -7.50
N THR A 123 -26.77 -5.74 -6.74
CA THR A 123 -26.75 -4.52 -5.94
C THR A 123 -26.24 -4.81 -4.53
N HIS A 124 -25.32 -3.97 -4.07
CA HIS A 124 -24.72 -4.04 -2.74
C HIS A 124 -24.84 -2.70 -2.02
N ASP A 125 -24.98 -2.77 -0.70
CA ASP A 125 -24.85 -1.64 0.21
C ASP A 125 -23.55 -1.83 1.02
N LEU A 126 -22.67 -0.83 1.00
CA LEU A 126 -21.47 -0.78 1.80
C LEU A 126 -21.56 0.42 2.74
N THR A 127 -21.68 0.15 4.02
CA THR A 127 -21.70 1.12 5.11
C THR A 127 -20.44 0.99 5.96
N PRO A 128 -20.12 1.94 6.85
CA PRO A 128 -19.02 1.77 7.81
C PRO A 128 -19.12 0.45 8.58
N GLU A 129 -20.31 0.11 9.09
CA GLU A 129 -20.55 -1.12 9.86
C GLU A 129 -20.33 -2.36 9.01
N ARG A 130 -20.84 -2.35 7.76
CA ARG A 130 -20.66 -3.48 6.83
C ARG A 130 -19.20 -3.66 6.43
N SER A 131 -18.45 -2.57 6.21
CA SER A 131 -17.02 -2.63 5.95
C SER A 131 -16.26 -3.27 7.13
N MET A 132 -16.57 -2.86 8.36
CA MET A 132 -15.96 -3.46 9.56
C MET A 132 -16.32 -4.95 9.70
N GLU A 133 -17.56 -5.32 9.42
CA GLU A 133 -17.99 -6.73 9.44
C GLU A 133 -17.24 -7.56 8.39
N ILE A 134 -17.13 -7.08 7.15
CA ILE A 134 -16.40 -7.77 6.08
C ILE A 134 -14.95 -7.98 6.47
N GLN A 135 -14.24 -6.94 6.92
CA GLN A 135 -12.85 -7.05 7.34
C GLN A 135 -12.68 -8.01 8.54
N ARG A 136 -13.66 -8.05 9.44
CA ARG A 136 -13.71 -9.03 10.53
C ARG A 136 -13.87 -10.46 10.02
N LEU A 137 -14.75 -10.69 9.03
CA LEU A 137 -14.96 -12.00 8.39
C LEU A 137 -13.72 -12.47 7.63
N LEU A 138 -12.98 -11.54 7.03
CA LEU A 138 -11.69 -11.82 6.40
C LEU A 138 -10.62 -12.21 7.43
N GLY A 139 -10.73 -11.75 8.68
CA GLY A 139 -9.76 -12.01 9.75
C GLY A 139 -8.50 -11.15 9.63
N SER A 140 -8.64 -9.91 9.14
CA SER A 140 -7.53 -8.97 8.96
C SER A 140 -6.94 -8.55 10.29
N ASP A 141 -5.61 -8.39 10.37
CA ASP A 141 -4.91 -7.93 11.58
C ASP A 141 -5.01 -6.40 11.72
N ILE A 142 -4.93 -5.68 10.60
CA ILE A 142 -5.14 -4.23 10.53
C ILE A 142 -6.30 -3.98 9.58
N VAL A 143 -7.29 -3.22 10.05
CA VAL A 143 -8.46 -2.81 9.26
C VAL A 143 -8.48 -1.31 9.07
N MET A 144 -9.01 -0.83 7.95
CA MET A 144 -9.16 0.59 7.66
C MET A 144 -10.59 1.05 7.94
N CYS A 145 -10.77 2.21 8.56
CA CYS A 145 -12.10 2.82 8.68
C CYS A 145 -12.68 3.13 7.29
N PHE A 146 -14.00 3.15 7.18
CA PHE A 146 -14.66 3.47 5.92
C PHE A 146 -14.58 4.97 5.65
N ASP A 147 -14.20 5.35 4.42
CA ASP A 147 -13.99 6.72 3.99
C ASP A 147 -14.57 7.01 2.61
N GLU A 148 -14.73 8.28 2.29
CA GLU A 148 -15.05 8.77 0.96
C GLU A 148 -13.87 9.57 0.42
N CYS A 149 -13.38 9.17 -0.76
CA CYS A 149 -12.29 9.83 -1.47
C CYS A 149 -12.83 10.42 -2.78
N PRO A 150 -13.01 11.74 -2.89
CA PRO A 150 -13.52 12.35 -4.11
C PRO A 150 -12.46 12.28 -5.22
N ALA A 151 -12.91 12.13 -6.46
CA ALA A 151 -12.03 12.24 -7.62
C ALA A 151 -11.53 13.69 -7.76
N LEU A 152 -10.26 13.86 -8.10
CA LEU A 152 -9.69 15.18 -8.41
C LEU A 152 -9.72 15.45 -9.93
N PRO A 153 -9.84 16.71 -10.37
CA PRO A 153 -10.04 17.91 -9.55
C PRO A 153 -11.45 18.00 -8.94
N ALA A 154 -11.53 18.46 -7.70
CA ALA A 154 -12.79 18.77 -7.02
C ALA A 154 -12.71 20.19 -6.43
N ASP A 155 -13.84 20.87 -6.35
CA ASP A 155 -13.89 22.17 -5.68
C ASP A 155 -13.77 22.03 -4.15
N ARG A 156 -13.46 23.14 -3.50
CA ARG A 156 -13.19 23.17 -2.07
C ARG A 156 -14.42 22.74 -1.23
N THR A 157 -15.63 23.07 -1.69
CA THR A 157 -16.88 22.69 -0.99
C THR A 157 -17.04 21.17 -1.01
N ARG A 158 -16.85 20.54 -2.18
CA ARG A 158 -16.95 19.08 -2.33
C ARG A 158 -15.89 18.36 -1.51
N ILE A 159 -14.66 18.91 -1.43
CA ILE A 159 -13.60 18.35 -0.58
C ILE A 159 -13.98 18.42 0.90
N ALA A 160 -14.53 19.55 1.37
CA ALA A 160 -14.98 19.72 2.74
C ALA A 160 -16.11 18.73 3.09
N GLU A 161 -17.16 18.64 2.25
CA GLU A 161 -18.27 17.72 2.46
C GLU A 161 -17.81 16.25 2.55
N SER A 162 -16.91 15.86 1.66
CA SER A 162 -16.30 14.52 1.64
C SER A 162 -15.49 14.23 2.89
N MET A 163 -14.67 15.16 3.30
CA MET A 163 -13.86 15.03 4.51
C MET A 163 -14.76 14.90 5.75
N GLN A 164 -15.76 15.78 5.90
CA GLN A 164 -16.68 15.73 7.04
C GLN A 164 -17.52 14.44 7.06
N LEU A 165 -17.97 13.94 5.90
CA LEU A 165 -18.65 12.65 5.79
C LEU A 165 -17.69 11.52 6.25
N SER A 166 -16.44 11.55 5.81
CA SER A 166 -15.43 10.56 6.19
C SER A 166 -15.19 10.57 7.71
N MET A 167 -15.20 11.73 8.37
CA MET A 167 -15.06 11.80 9.83
C MET A 167 -16.24 11.17 10.56
N ARG A 168 -17.48 11.41 10.09
CA ARG A 168 -18.67 10.75 10.66
C ARG A 168 -18.63 9.23 10.45
N TRP A 169 -18.18 8.78 9.27
CA TRP A 169 -17.99 7.35 8.97
C TRP A 169 -16.84 6.72 9.77
N ALA A 170 -15.79 7.48 10.06
CA ALA A 170 -14.69 7.03 10.93
C ALA A 170 -15.18 6.74 12.35
N ALA A 171 -16.02 7.63 12.91
CA ALA A 171 -16.64 7.41 14.22
C ALA A 171 -17.51 6.14 14.25
N ARG A 172 -18.38 5.96 13.24
CA ARG A 172 -19.21 4.76 13.08
C ARG A 172 -18.38 3.49 12.88
N SER A 173 -17.28 3.58 12.11
CA SER A 173 -16.33 2.46 11.96
C SER A 173 -15.69 2.10 13.28
N ARG A 174 -15.28 3.09 14.10
CA ARG A 174 -14.70 2.86 15.43
C ARG A 174 -15.69 2.16 16.35
N GLU A 175 -16.94 2.59 16.37
CA GLU A 175 -18.00 1.96 17.16
C GLU A 175 -18.25 0.51 16.72
N ALA A 176 -18.38 0.28 15.40
CA ALA A 176 -18.62 -1.06 14.84
C ALA A 176 -17.42 -2.01 15.00
N PHE A 177 -16.19 -1.50 14.99
CA PHE A 177 -15.00 -2.28 15.27
C PHE A 177 -14.98 -2.80 16.71
N GLY A 178 -15.37 -1.96 17.67
CA GLY A 178 -15.42 -2.29 19.11
C GLY A 178 -14.03 -2.58 19.71
N ASP A 179 -14.00 -3.48 20.70
CA ASP A 179 -12.75 -4.00 21.29
C ASP A 179 -12.38 -5.35 20.68
N ARG A 180 -11.24 -5.39 19.99
CA ARG A 180 -10.73 -6.60 19.32
C ARG A 180 -9.25 -6.80 19.66
N PRO A 181 -8.92 -7.43 20.78
CA PRO A 181 -7.54 -7.63 21.20
C PRO A 181 -6.68 -8.26 20.10
N GLY A 182 -5.51 -7.66 19.86
CA GLY A 182 -4.57 -8.12 18.83
C GLY A 182 -4.87 -7.66 17.40
N HIS A 183 -5.98 -6.96 17.17
CA HIS A 183 -6.30 -6.32 15.91
C HIS A 183 -6.23 -4.81 16.05
N ALA A 184 -5.98 -4.11 14.94
CA ALA A 184 -5.88 -2.67 14.90
C ALA A 184 -6.89 -2.06 13.92
N LEU A 185 -7.39 -0.87 14.26
CA LEU A 185 -8.19 -0.03 13.39
C LEU A 185 -7.41 1.25 13.06
N PHE A 186 -7.24 1.55 11.78
CA PHE A 186 -6.58 2.76 11.31
C PHE A 186 -7.63 3.78 10.83
N GLY A 187 -7.49 5.03 11.28
CA GLY A 187 -8.23 6.18 10.77
C GLY A 187 -7.63 6.67 9.46
N ILE A 188 -8.42 7.34 8.61
CA ILE A 188 -7.96 7.87 7.32
C ILE A 188 -8.16 9.39 7.31
N GLN A 189 -7.05 10.14 7.33
CA GLN A 189 -7.06 11.59 7.16
C GLN A 189 -7.42 11.94 5.72
N GLN A 190 -8.49 12.73 5.56
CA GLN A 190 -8.95 13.27 4.30
C GLN A 190 -8.79 14.81 4.28
N GLY A 191 -9.11 15.48 3.17
CA GLY A 191 -9.01 16.94 3.05
C GLY A 191 -8.36 17.42 1.75
N GLY A 192 -8.12 16.53 0.78
CA GLY A 192 -7.53 16.87 -0.52
C GLY A 192 -6.15 17.52 -0.35
N LEU A 193 -5.93 18.65 -1.02
CA LEU A 193 -4.70 19.45 -0.92
C LEU A 193 -4.80 20.58 0.12
N GLU A 194 -5.96 20.73 0.79
CA GLU A 194 -6.27 21.84 1.67
C GLU A 194 -5.74 21.58 3.09
N ARG A 195 -4.80 22.41 3.52
CA ARG A 195 -4.12 22.24 4.81
C ARG A 195 -5.08 22.30 5.99
N ASP A 196 -5.99 23.26 6.01
CA ASP A 196 -6.96 23.43 7.08
C ASP A 196 -7.94 22.25 7.19
N PHE A 197 -8.35 21.66 6.07
CA PHE A 197 -9.16 20.43 6.10
C PHE A 197 -8.36 19.22 6.59
N ARG A 198 -7.06 19.16 6.28
CA ARG A 198 -6.17 18.13 6.85
C ARG A 198 -6.02 18.29 8.36
N GLU A 199 -5.92 19.52 8.87
CA GLU A 199 -5.88 19.83 10.29
C GLU A 199 -7.20 19.43 10.99
N GLU A 200 -8.36 19.81 10.43
CA GLU A 200 -9.68 19.43 10.93
C GLU A 200 -9.85 17.90 10.98
N SER A 201 -9.49 17.22 9.89
CA SER A 201 -9.57 15.76 9.79
C SER A 201 -8.67 15.07 10.82
N ALA A 202 -7.41 15.52 10.97
CA ALA A 202 -6.48 14.95 11.93
C ALA A 202 -6.95 15.13 13.38
N ALA A 203 -7.50 16.30 13.71
CA ALA A 203 -8.07 16.58 15.04
C ALA A 203 -9.25 15.65 15.35
N ALA A 204 -10.22 15.53 14.42
CA ALA A 204 -11.38 14.65 14.59
C ALA A 204 -10.97 13.17 14.73
N LEU A 205 -10.04 12.69 13.93
CA LEU A 205 -9.54 11.31 14.03
C LEU A 205 -8.80 11.06 15.34
N THR A 206 -8.04 12.04 15.83
CA THR A 206 -7.32 11.92 17.10
C THR A 206 -8.28 11.87 18.29
N GLU A 207 -9.37 12.65 18.25
CA GLU A 207 -10.43 12.62 19.25
C GLU A 207 -11.18 11.27 19.27
N ILE A 208 -11.49 10.70 18.10
CA ILE A 208 -12.11 9.35 17.98
C ILE A 208 -11.17 8.28 18.54
N GLY A 209 -9.89 8.37 18.27
CA GLY A 209 -8.84 7.45 18.72
C GLY A 209 -8.70 6.20 17.88
N PHE A 210 -7.54 6.05 17.23
CA PHE A 210 -7.19 4.92 16.39
C PHE A 210 -5.83 4.32 16.77
N ASP A 211 -5.59 3.08 16.35
CA ASP A 211 -4.31 2.38 16.59
C ASP A 211 -3.21 2.81 15.62
N GLY A 212 -3.59 3.43 14.50
CA GLY A 212 -2.73 4.02 13.49
C GLY A 212 -3.52 4.96 12.59
N TYR A 213 -2.83 5.72 11.75
CA TYR A 213 -3.44 6.76 10.92
C TYR A 213 -2.92 6.69 9.49
N ALA A 214 -3.84 6.71 8.54
CA ALA A 214 -3.50 6.79 7.12
C ALA A 214 -3.71 8.22 6.58
N ILE A 215 -2.95 8.56 5.57
CA ILE A 215 -3.09 9.77 4.76
C ILE A 215 -3.73 9.34 3.45
N GLY A 216 -5.01 9.64 3.29
CA GLY A 216 -5.81 9.32 2.11
C GLY A 216 -5.95 10.50 1.15
N GLY A 217 -6.59 10.28 -0.01
CA GLY A 217 -6.90 11.32 -0.97
C GLY A 217 -5.68 11.92 -1.68
N LEU A 218 -4.58 11.17 -1.74
CA LEU A 218 -3.37 11.46 -2.50
C LEU A 218 -3.11 10.35 -3.53
N ALA A 219 -2.23 10.59 -4.50
CA ALA A 219 -1.96 9.69 -5.65
C ALA A 219 -3.22 9.41 -6.50
N VAL A 220 -4.13 10.37 -6.57
CA VAL A 220 -5.39 10.32 -7.34
C VAL A 220 -5.41 11.29 -8.53
N GLY A 221 -4.22 11.80 -8.95
CA GLY A 221 -4.06 12.65 -10.13
C GLY A 221 -3.39 14.01 -9.90
N GLU A 222 -3.08 14.37 -8.66
CA GLU A 222 -2.54 15.69 -8.27
C GLU A 222 -1.08 15.91 -8.69
N GLY A 223 -0.34 14.83 -8.92
CA GLY A 223 1.09 14.86 -9.22
C GLY A 223 2.00 14.93 -7.97
N GLN A 224 3.28 14.58 -8.16
CA GLN A 224 4.26 14.43 -7.06
C GLN A 224 4.46 15.71 -6.24
N ALA A 225 4.60 16.85 -6.91
CA ALA A 225 4.89 18.12 -6.21
C ALA A 225 3.76 18.51 -5.25
N ALA A 226 2.48 18.37 -5.68
CA ALA A 226 1.33 18.64 -4.83
C ALA A 226 1.21 17.63 -3.68
N MET A 227 1.44 16.34 -3.95
CA MET A 227 1.50 15.31 -2.93
C MET A 227 2.55 15.63 -1.86
N PHE A 228 3.78 15.98 -2.24
CA PHE A 228 4.83 16.34 -1.30
C PHE A 228 4.50 17.61 -0.53
N GLY A 229 3.87 18.61 -1.16
CA GLY A 229 3.38 19.80 -0.46
C GLY A 229 2.40 19.47 0.68
N VAL A 230 1.53 18.48 0.49
CA VAL A 230 0.68 17.97 1.59
C VAL A 230 1.51 17.22 2.64
N LEU A 231 2.43 16.36 2.21
CA LEU A 231 3.25 15.56 3.13
C LEU A 231 4.24 16.39 3.95
N ASP A 232 4.57 17.60 3.54
CA ASP A 232 5.40 18.53 4.34
C ASP A 232 4.74 18.90 5.67
N HIS A 233 3.42 18.69 5.83
CA HIS A 233 2.69 19.02 7.05
C HIS A 233 1.74 17.93 7.57
N ALA A 234 1.09 17.16 6.70
CA ALA A 234 0.06 16.19 7.09
C ALA A 234 0.55 15.10 8.07
N PRO A 235 1.74 14.48 7.90
CA PRO A 235 2.22 13.49 8.85
C PRO A 235 2.43 14.04 10.26
N ALA A 236 2.87 15.30 10.39
CA ALA A 236 3.13 15.93 11.69
C ALA A 236 1.84 16.29 12.47
N MET A 237 0.68 16.34 11.79
CA MET A 237 -0.63 16.53 12.43
C MET A 237 -1.14 15.27 13.13
N LEU A 238 -0.58 14.12 12.82
CA LEU A 238 -1.01 12.81 13.35
C LEU A 238 -0.18 12.43 14.59
N PRO A 239 -0.75 11.66 15.55
CA PRO A 239 -0.05 11.25 16.76
C PRO A 239 1.33 10.65 16.49
N ALA A 240 2.32 11.10 17.28
CA ALA A 240 3.72 10.70 17.08
C ALA A 240 3.99 9.25 17.50
N ASP A 241 3.22 8.72 18.42
CA ASP A 241 3.31 7.36 18.97
C ASP A 241 2.53 6.32 18.16
N LYS A 242 1.98 6.72 17.01
CA LYS A 242 1.20 5.84 16.12
C LYS A 242 1.84 5.71 14.74
N PRO A 243 1.66 4.55 14.06
CA PRO A 243 2.13 4.40 12.67
C PRO A 243 1.33 5.28 11.71
N ARG A 244 2.01 5.77 10.67
CA ARG A 244 1.49 6.65 9.63
C ARG A 244 1.57 5.97 8.28
N TYR A 245 0.46 5.80 7.61
CA TYR A 245 0.34 5.05 6.37
C TYR A 245 -0.10 5.95 5.21
N LEU A 246 0.71 6.05 4.16
CA LEU A 246 0.36 6.74 2.91
C LEU A 246 -0.22 5.74 1.91
N MET A 247 -1.51 5.88 1.62
CA MET A 247 -2.27 4.91 0.84
C MET A 247 -2.02 5.05 -0.66
N GLY A 248 -1.82 3.92 -1.35
CA GLY A 248 -1.77 3.84 -2.80
C GLY A 248 -0.50 4.41 -3.46
N VAL A 249 0.49 4.81 -2.67
CA VAL A 249 1.75 5.42 -3.16
C VAL A 249 2.84 4.38 -3.32
N GLY A 250 3.49 4.43 -4.49
CA GLY A 250 4.35 3.36 -4.84
C GLY A 250 5.40 3.57 -5.91
N LYS A 251 5.68 4.77 -6.44
CA LYS A 251 6.94 4.97 -7.17
C LYS A 251 8.10 5.04 -6.17
N PRO A 252 9.27 4.45 -6.45
CA PRO A 252 10.40 4.49 -5.52
C PRO A 252 10.76 5.91 -5.06
N ASP A 253 10.74 6.89 -5.97
CA ASP A 253 11.01 8.30 -5.66
C ASP A 253 9.96 8.90 -4.69
N ASP A 254 8.69 8.55 -4.88
CA ASP A 254 7.59 9.00 -4.02
C ASP A 254 7.73 8.39 -2.61
N ILE A 255 8.11 7.12 -2.53
CA ILE A 255 8.34 6.41 -1.26
C ILE A 255 9.48 7.06 -0.48
N VAL A 256 10.66 7.26 -1.12
CA VAL A 256 11.81 7.90 -0.47
C VAL A 256 11.44 9.31 0.02
N GLY A 257 10.80 10.11 -0.83
CA GLY A 257 10.36 11.45 -0.46
C GLY A 257 9.33 11.48 0.66
N ALA A 258 8.43 10.49 0.73
CA ALA A 258 7.43 10.40 1.80
C ALA A 258 8.03 9.90 3.13
N VAL A 259 8.99 8.96 3.11
CA VAL A 259 9.73 8.54 4.31
C VAL A 259 10.46 9.70 4.94
N VAL A 260 11.15 10.52 4.15
CA VAL A 260 11.82 11.75 4.61
C VAL A 260 10.84 12.69 5.35
N ARG A 261 9.55 12.65 5.01
CA ARG A 261 8.47 13.45 5.60
C ARG A 261 7.72 12.77 6.75
N GLY A 262 8.18 11.59 7.19
CA GLY A 262 7.67 10.92 8.39
C GLY A 262 6.54 9.92 8.14
N VAL A 263 6.46 9.34 6.95
CA VAL A 263 5.54 8.23 6.62
C VAL A 263 6.21 6.88 6.90
N ASP A 264 5.46 5.94 7.48
CA ASP A 264 5.96 4.63 7.93
C ASP A 264 5.52 3.46 7.05
N MET A 265 4.36 3.55 6.38
CA MET A 265 3.78 2.43 5.65
C MET A 265 3.30 2.86 4.26
N PHE A 266 3.38 1.94 3.32
CA PHE A 266 3.01 2.14 1.91
C PHE A 266 2.37 0.90 1.34
N ASP A 267 1.48 1.09 0.37
CA ASP A 267 1.02 0.04 -0.55
C ASP A 267 0.95 0.57 -1.97
N CYS A 268 1.15 -0.27 -2.94
CA CYS A 268 0.80 0.03 -4.32
C CYS A 268 0.77 -1.23 -5.18
N VAL A 269 -0.13 -1.26 -6.15
CA VAL A 269 -0.15 -2.31 -7.19
C VAL A 269 0.97 -2.17 -8.21
N LEU A 270 1.69 -1.05 -8.19
CA LEU A 270 2.67 -0.68 -9.22
C LEU A 270 3.76 -1.76 -9.44
N PRO A 271 4.44 -2.32 -8.42
CA PRO A 271 5.49 -3.32 -8.64
C PRO A 271 4.97 -4.54 -9.40
N SER A 272 3.84 -5.10 -8.97
CA SER A 272 3.25 -6.28 -9.60
C SER A 272 2.57 -5.97 -10.93
N ARG A 273 1.97 -4.79 -11.08
CA ARG A 273 1.38 -4.33 -12.36
C ARG A 273 2.48 -4.14 -13.41
N SER A 274 3.54 -3.42 -13.08
CA SER A 274 4.69 -3.18 -13.95
C SER A 274 5.38 -4.48 -14.36
N GLY A 275 5.62 -5.40 -13.42
CA GLY A 275 6.20 -6.70 -13.72
C GLY A 275 5.39 -7.48 -14.77
N ARG A 276 4.07 -7.49 -14.66
CA ARG A 276 3.18 -8.16 -15.64
C ARG A 276 3.10 -7.44 -16.98
N THR A 277 3.52 -6.20 -17.07
CA THR A 277 3.54 -5.41 -18.31
C THR A 277 4.94 -5.20 -18.88
N GLY A 278 5.92 -6.00 -18.43
CA GLY A 278 7.28 -6.00 -18.97
C GLY A 278 8.18 -4.87 -18.47
N GLN A 279 7.86 -4.29 -17.31
CA GLN A 279 8.63 -3.20 -16.72
C GLN A 279 9.24 -3.63 -15.38
N ALA A 280 10.54 -3.44 -15.23
CA ALA A 280 11.30 -3.67 -14.02
C ALA A 280 11.72 -2.34 -13.36
N PHE A 281 11.77 -2.33 -12.02
CA PHE A 281 12.37 -1.26 -11.24
C PHE A 281 13.75 -1.68 -10.76
N THR A 282 14.77 -0.88 -11.03
CA THR A 282 16.15 -1.10 -10.61
C THR A 282 16.67 0.09 -9.81
N ARG A 283 17.87 -0.03 -9.24
CA ARG A 283 18.57 1.09 -8.58
C ARG A 283 18.79 2.27 -9.53
N HIS A 284 18.97 1.97 -10.82
CA HIS A 284 19.22 2.94 -11.87
C HIS A 284 17.95 3.44 -12.59
N GLY A 285 16.76 3.11 -12.06
CA GLY A 285 15.47 3.54 -12.62
C GLY A 285 14.65 2.42 -13.20
N GLN A 286 13.87 2.72 -14.23
CA GLN A 286 12.95 1.77 -14.83
C GLN A 286 13.55 1.17 -16.11
N VAL A 287 13.45 -0.16 -16.22
CA VAL A 287 13.86 -0.92 -17.41
C VAL A 287 12.63 -1.48 -18.09
N ASN A 288 12.45 -1.17 -19.38
CA ASN A 288 11.33 -1.67 -20.18
C ASN A 288 11.80 -2.84 -21.04
N LEU A 289 11.47 -4.05 -20.64
CA LEU A 289 11.88 -5.30 -21.33
C LEU A 289 11.22 -5.49 -22.72
N LYS A 290 10.28 -4.61 -23.12
CA LYS A 290 9.72 -4.61 -24.48
C LYS A 290 10.72 -4.16 -25.53
N ASN A 291 11.73 -3.36 -25.13
CA ASN A 291 12.68 -2.74 -26.04
C ASN A 291 13.62 -3.77 -26.65
N ALA A 292 13.82 -3.72 -27.97
CA ALA A 292 14.68 -4.65 -28.71
C ALA A 292 16.15 -4.62 -28.27
N ARG A 293 16.60 -3.54 -27.62
CA ARG A 293 17.95 -3.45 -27.05
C ARG A 293 18.31 -4.57 -26.08
N HIS A 294 17.32 -5.28 -25.55
CA HIS A 294 17.51 -6.35 -24.57
C HIS A 294 17.59 -7.75 -25.21
N GLN A 295 17.33 -7.89 -26.52
CA GLN A 295 17.20 -9.20 -27.16
C GLN A 295 18.47 -10.06 -27.11
N ASP A 296 19.64 -9.42 -27.09
CA ASP A 296 20.96 -10.09 -27.09
C ASP A 296 21.75 -9.79 -25.81
N ASP A 297 21.12 -9.17 -24.78
CA ASP A 297 21.80 -8.74 -23.55
C ASP A 297 21.87 -9.90 -22.53
N PRO A 298 23.05 -10.49 -22.29
CA PRO A 298 23.23 -11.59 -21.33
C PRO A 298 23.27 -11.14 -19.87
N ARG A 299 23.30 -9.83 -19.61
CA ARG A 299 23.40 -9.27 -18.25
C ARG A 299 22.07 -9.37 -17.49
N PRO A 300 22.09 -9.37 -16.14
CA PRO A 300 20.87 -9.34 -15.35
C PRO A 300 20.16 -7.99 -15.44
N LEU A 301 18.94 -7.91 -14.86
CA LEU A 301 18.22 -6.63 -14.74
C LEU A 301 19.01 -5.60 -13.94
N ASP A 302 19.59 -6.04 -12.83
CA ASP A 302 20.39 -5.24 -11.89
C ASP A 302 21.47 -6.16 -11.31
N GLU A 303 22.74 -5.84 -11.54
CA GLU A 303 23.89 -6.67 -11.14
C GLU A 303 24.07 -6.76 -9.61
N ALA A 304 23.61 -5.74 -8.89
CA ALA A 304 23.65 -5.72 -7.43
C ALA A 304 22.44 -6.36 -6.76
N CYS A 305 21.42 -6.77 -7.55
CA CYS A 305 20.20 -7.37 -7.02
C CYS A 305 20.36 -8.88 -6.78
N SER A 306 20.00 -9.32 -5.58
CA SER A 306 20.12 -10.72 -5.15
C SER A 306 18.88 -11.58 -5.45
N CYS A 307 17.84 -11.05 -6.10
CA CYS A 307 16.61 -11.79 -6.39
C CYS A 307 16.86 -12.94 -7.38
N PRO A 308 16.02 -14.00 -7.37
CA PRO A 308 16.17 -15.13 -8.30
C PRO A 308 16.14 -14.74 -9.78
N ALA A 309 15.40 -13.68 -10.15
CA ALA A 309 15.37 -13.21 -11.53
C ALA A 309 16.73 -12.68 -11.98
N CYS A 310 17.39 -11.83 -11.16
CA CYS A 310 18.70 -11.28 -11.47
C CYS A 310 19.83 -12.32 -11.38
N ARG A 311 19.72 -13.26 -10.44
CA ARG A 311 20.79 -14.27 -10.22
C ARG A 311 20.84 -15.35 -11.29
N SER A 312 19.73 -15.62 -11.98
CA SER A 312 19.59 -16.81 -12.82
C SER A 312 19.15 -16.52 -14.26
N TYR A 313 18.71 -15.28 -14.56
CA TYR A 313 18.15 -14.98 -15.88
C TYR A 313 18.72 -13.68 -16.44
N SER A 314 18.99 -13.71 -17.77
CA SER A 314 19.47 -12.54 -18.51
C SER A 314 18.31 -11.63 -18.94
N ARG A 315 18.64 -10.39 -19.29
CA ARG A 315 17.71 -9.46 -19.95
C ARG A 315 17.18 -10.04 -21.25
N ALA A 316 18.03 -10.74 -22.02
CA ALA A 316 17.65 -11.42 -23.25
C ALA A 316 16.57 -12.47 -23.02
N TYR A 317 16.73 -13.33 -22.02
CA TYR A 317 15.71 -14.31 -21.66
C TYR A 317 14.40 -13.65 -21.23
N LEU A 318 14.47 -12.66 -20.34
CA LEU A 318 13.29 -11.93 -19.84
C LEU A 318 12.56 -11.20 -20.98
N HIS A 319 13.30 -10.58 -21.90
CA HIS A 319 12.74 -9.98 -23.12
C HIS A 319 12.03 -11.03 -23.98
N HIS A 320 12.68 -12.17 -24.22
CA HIS A 320 12.12 -13.26 -25.05
C HIS A 320 10.81 -13.79 -24.46
N VAL A 321 10.80 -14.21 -23.18
CA VAL A 321 9.60 -14.80 -22.58
C VAL A 321 8.48 -13.76 -22.40
N PHE A 322 8.81 -12.47 -22.24
CA PHE A 322 7.82 -11.40 -22.26
C PHE A 322 7.19 -11.23 -23.66
N LYS A 323 8.00 -11.21 -24.71
CA LYS A 323 7.51 -11.08 -26.10
C LYS A 323 6.73 -12.31 -26.55
N ALA A 324 7.07 -13.50 -26.05
CA ALA A 324 6.35 -14.75 -26.29
C ALA A 324 5.02 -14.82 -25.51
N GLY A 325 4.76 -13.92 -24.58
CA GLY A 325 3.54 -13.92 -23.75
C GLY A 325 3.54 -14.98 -22.66
N GLU A 326 4.72 -15.53 -22.31
CA GLU A 326 4.85 -16.58 -21.31
C GLU A 326 4.61 -16.05 -19.89
N ILE A 327 3.86 -16.81 -19.08
CA ILE A 327 3.50 -16.44 -17.71
C ILE A 327 4.74 -16.23 -16.84
N ILE A 328 5.82 -16.99 -17.09
CA ILE A 328 7.08 -16.89 -16.34
C ILE A 328 7.66 -15.46 -16.36
N SER A 329 7.43 -14.68 -17.43
CA SER A 329 7.88 -13.28 -17.48
C SER A 329 7.24 -12.44 -16.42
N ALA A 330 5.91 -12.58 -16.25
CA ALA A 330 5.17 -11.88 -15.19
C ALA A 330 5.61 -12.29 -13.78
N MET A 331 5.93 -13.58 -13.58
CA MET A 331 6.41 -14.11 -12.30
C MET A 331 7.79 -13.54 -11.95
N LEU A 332 8.76 -13.64 -12.85
CA LEU A 332 10.14 -13.20 -12.60
C LEU A 332 10.22 -11.68 -12.42
N LEU A 333 9.55 -10.90 -13.26
CA LEU A 333 9.56 -9.44 -13.16
C LEU A 333 8.81 -8.93 -11.92
N THR A 334 7.70 -9.58 -11.53
CA THR A 334 7.01 -9.22 -10.29
C THR A 334 7.86 -9.56 -9.07
N TRP A 335 8.52 -10.72 -9.06
CA TRP A 335 9.44 -11.08 -7.98
C TRP A 335 10.59 -10.09 -7.85
N HIS A 336 11.24 -9.76 -8.97
CA HIS A 336 12.30 -8.76 -8.98
C HIS A 336 11.82 -7.41 -8.43
N ASN A 337 10.68 -6.90 -8.91
CA ASN A 337 10.16 -5.62 -8.49
C ASN A 337 9.84 -5.59 -6.98
N LEU A 338 9.17 -6.62 -6.47
CA LEU A 338 8.86 -6.70 -5.05
C LEU A 338 10.12 -6.85 -4.19
N HIS A 339 11.10 -7.62 -4.66
CA HIS A 339 12.39 -7.74 -3.97
C HIS A 339 13.10 -6.38 -3.88
N TYR A 340 13.18 -5.65 -4.99
CA TYR A 340 13.76 -4.30 -5.03
C TYR A 340 13.05 -3.34 -4.05
N TYR A 341 11.71 -3.40 -3.97
CA TYR A 341 10.96 -2.57 -3.03
C TYR A 341 11.26 -2.92 -1.58
N GLN A 342 11.42 -4.20 -1.25
CA GLN A 342 11.80 -4.60 0.11
C GLN A 342 13.25 -4.24 0.45
N GLU A 343 14.18 -4.33 -0.51
CA GLU A 343 15.55 -3.81 -0.36
C GLU A 343 15.56 -2.30 -0.13
N LEU A 344 14.74 -1.54 -0.86
CA LEU A 344 14.58 -0.09 -0.66
C LEU A 344 14.09 0.21 0.76
N MET A 345 13.06 -0.52 1.24
CA MET A 345 12.60 -0.36 2.63
C MET A 345 13.69 -0.69 3.65
N GLN A 346 14.46 -1.74 3.42
CA GLN A 346 15.56 -2.12 4.32
C GLN A 346 16.63 -1.01 4.37
N GLY A 347 17.06 -0.50 3.21
CA GLY A 347 18.01 0.59 3.15
C GLY A 347 17.53 1.86 3.85
N LEU A 348 16.24 2.20 3.71
CA LEU A 348 15.64 3.34 4.42
C LEU A 348 15.64 3.14 5.95
N ARG A 349 15.25 1.95 6.44
CA ARG A 349 15.30 1.64 7.89
C ARG A 349 16.72 1.78 8.44
N GLU A 350 17.70 1.21 7.75
CA GLU A 350 19.12 1.27 8.15
C GLU A 350 19.66 2.71 8.13
N ALA A 351 19.30 3.49 7.12
CA ALA A 351 19.71 4.88 6.99
C ALA A 351 19.13 5.76 8.12
N VAL A 352 17.83 5.61 8.42
CA VAL A 352 17.17 6.33 9.53
C VAL A 352 17.78 5.92 10.87
N ALA A 353 17.97 4.62 11.13
CA ALA A 353 18.54 4.14 12.38
C ALA A 353 19.98 4.64 12.60
N ALA A 354 20.73 4.88 11.52
CA ALA A 354 22.11 5.36 11.56
C ALA A 354 22.24 6.89 11.49
N GLY A 355 21.13 7.66 11.37
CA GLY A 355 21.17 9.12 11.17
C GLY A 355 21.81 9.54 9.83
N ARG A 356 21.68 8.71 8.78
CA ARG A 356 22.31 8.92 7.46
C ARG A 356 21.29 8.98 6.31
N LEU A 357 20.06 9.39 6.60
CA LEU A 357 19.00 9.40 5.59
C LEU A 357 19.30 10.38 4.44
N ALA A 358 19.89 11.53 4.73
CA ALA A 358 20.28 12.50 3.68
C ALA A 358 21.33 11.91 2.72
N GLU A 359 22.31 11.16 3.23
CA GLU A 359 23.31 10.44 2.43
C GLU A 359 22.65 9.37 1.56
N PHE A 360 21.76 8.56 2.15
CA PHE A 360 20.99 7.54 1.43
C PHE A 360 20.18 8.16 0.30
N GLN A 361 19.44 9.24 0.57
CA GLN A 361 18.64 9.95 -0.43
C GLN A 361 19.48 10.48 -1.57
N ALA A 362 20.64 11.10 -1.28
CA ALA A 362 21.56 11.59 -2.29
C ALA A 362 22.09 10.44 -3.18
N GLY A 363 22.51 9.33 -2.59
CA GLY A 363 22.96 8.14 -3.31
C GLY A 363 21.86 7.51 -4.16
N PHE A 364 20.63 7.44 -3.64
CA PHE A 364 19.46 6.95 -4.36
C PHE A 364 19.19 7.78 -5.62
N HIS A 365 19.19 9.12 -5.51
CA HIS A 365 18.96 10.00 -6.67
C HIS A 365 20.14 9.99 -7.64
N ALA A 366 21.39 9.91 -7.16
CA ALA A 366 22.57 9.80 -8.02
C ALA A 366 22.53 8.53 -8.88
N ALA A 367 22.28 7.37 -8.28
CA ALA A 367 22.18 6.11 -9.01
C ALA A 367 21.07 6.14 -10.09
N ARG A 368 19.93 6.76 -9.78
CA ARG A 368 18.83 6.91 -10.74
C ARG A 368 19.15 7.90 -11.86
N ALA A 369 19.94 8.93 -11.58
CA ALA A 369 20.38 9.91 -12.59
C ALA A 369 21.38 9.29 -13.60
N GLU A 370 22.13 8.25 -13.22
CA GLU A 370 22.98 7.48 -14.13
C GLU A 370 22.16 6.78 -15.22
N GLY A 371 20.91 6.40 -14.89
CA GLY A 371 20.03 5.67 -15.79
C GLY A 371 20.43 4.20 -15.96
N ASP A 372 19.69 3.49 -16.84
CA ASP A 372 19.95 2.07 -17.13
C ASP A 372 21.29 1.89 -17.85
N ILE A 373 21.90 0.72 -17.65
CA ILE A 373 23.16 0.35 -18.29
C ILE A 373 23.08 0.52 -19.81
N PRO A 374 24.20 0.94 -20.49
CA PRO A 374 24.22 1.11 -21.93
C PRO A 374 23.85 -0.17 -22.68
N PRO A 375 23.24 -0.08 -23.89
CA PRO A 375 23.08 -1.23 -24.76
C PRO A 375 24.43 -1.87 -25.10
N LEU A 376 24.41 -3.18 -25.39
CA LEU A 376 25.56 -3.88 -25.96
C LEU A 376 25.73 -3.51 -27.42
#